data_5aac255e6b2842f2e06dc9ff7d3731c5
#
_entry.id   5aac255e6b2842f2e06dc9ff7d3731c5
#
_cell.length_a   1.000
_cell.length_b   1.000
_cell.length_c   1.000
_cell.angle_alpha   90.00
_cell.angle_beta   90.00
_cell.angle_gamma   90.00
#
_symmetry.space_group_name_H-M   'P 1'
#
loop_
_entity.id
_entity.type
_entity.pdbx_description
1 polymer ?
#
loop_
_entity_poly.entity_id
_entity_poly.type
_entity_poly.pdbx_seq_one_letter_code
_entity_poly.pdbx_strand_id
1 'polypeptide(L)'
;MIRSSKERLLWAQFDALQLGSGWDEEDIEKPQILVEDVFGDSHPGSVHLNQVSEQVAYGIYEKGGKPGHFHVTDICDGCAQGHDGMNLILASREVICDMVEMHAGYVPWDGMVLSSSCDKSIPAHLKAMARVNIPAVFVPGGSMRPGPNQTTSLVAGDISLRQKRKDAITPAEIRNYKRTGCPSVGACTFMGTASTMQCMAEALGLALPGSALVPATMSELQFFARRAGRTIMELVRRNIRPIDILTPQAFRNAIIVHSAIGGSTNGLIHLPAIAKELGMELDPELFNEINPRIPHIGNINPSGKHLTESFWFAGGIPRVQRMLADYLDLDVMTVTGKTLGENLEELEKNSFFEIGEGYLHNYGLQVEDVITPLQTTEEMGSIAVLKGNLAPEGAVVKYSACEKSMRSHKGRAVVFDCEEDAHAAVVNNEINPGEILVIRYEGPRGSGMPEMLMTTEAIVCDHRLNGHVSLITDGRFSGATRGAAIGHVSPEAAVGGPIAYVKTGDILAYDVEKRTINIVGIAGEECTAEAVETIMAQRRNEMVLKKRAYKGVLKRYTEMADSAMKGAGY
;
A
#
# COMPACT_ATOMS: atom_id res chain seq x y z
N MET A 1 -27.06 -21.96 15.58
CA MET A 1 -26.40 -23.05 14.80
C MET A 1 -25.44 -22.35 13.87
N ILE A 2 -24.18 -22.63 13.94
CA ILE A 2 -23.13 -22.09 13.08
C ILE A 2 -23.30 -22.57 11.64
N ARG A 3 -22.70 -21.85 10.67
CA ARG A 3 -22.85 -22.12 9.24
C ARG A 3 -22.36 -23.54 8.87
N SER A 4 -21.17 -23.91 9.34
CA SER A 4 -20.58 -25.23 9.06
C SER A 4 -21.48 -26.37 9.52
N SER A 5 -21.99 -26.34 10.74
CA SER A 5 -22.89 -27.39 11.28
C SER A 5 -24.22 -27.51 10.52
N LYS A 6 -24.67 -26.45 9.86
CA LYS A 6 -25.92 -26.48 9.10
C LYS A 6 -25.73 -27.00 7.69
N GLU A 7 -24.69 -26.49 6.98
CA GLU A 7 -24.52 -26.76 5.55
C GLU A 7 -23.87 -28.12 5.30
N ARG A 8 -22.99 -28.64 6.19
CA ARG A 8 -22.40 -29.99 6.03
C ARG A 8 -23.42 -31.13 6.02
N LEU A 9 -24.58 -30.93 6.66
CA LEU A 9 -25.65 -31.94 6.68
C LEU A 9 -26.34 -32.11 5.34
N LEU A 10 -26.11 -31.21 4.36
CA LEU A 10 -26.67 -31.32 3.02
C LEU A 10 -26.06 -32.49 2.22
N TRP A 11 -24.84 -32.91 2.56
CA TRP A 11 -24.13 -33.94 1.83
C TRP A 11 -23.16 -34.74 2.71
N ALA A 12 -23.50 -35.99 3.03
CA ALA A 12 -22.73 -36.83 3.96
C ALA A 12 -21.26 -37.08 3.58
N GLN A 13 -20.90 -36.95 2.30
CA GLN A 13 -19.51 -37.09 1.84
C GLN A 13 -18.60 -36.01 2.40
N PHE A 14 -19.12 -34.82 2.75
CA PHE A 14 -18.34 -33.73 3.30
C PHE A 14 -17.61 -34.14 4.59
N ASP A 15 -18.32 -34.72 5.57
CA ASP A 15 -17.73 -35.19 6.81
C ASP A 15 -16.69 -36.30 6.57
N ALA A 16 -16.99 -37.24 5.66
CA ALA A 16 -16.06 -38.30 5.31
C ALA A 16 -14.76 -37.78 4.69
N LEU A 17 -14.81 -36.71 3.89
CA LEU A 17 -13.63 -36.06 3.32
C LEU A 17 -12.80 -35.33 4.38
N GLN A 18 -13.45 -34.66 5.32
CA GLN A 18 -12.76 -34.00 6.45
C GLN A 18 -12.07 -35.04 7.36
N LEU A 19 -12.74 -36.13 7.72
CA LEU A 19 -12.14 -37.25 8.46
C LEU A 19 -10.94 -37.83 7.71
N GLY A 20 -11.05 -37.98 6.38
CA GLY A 20 -9.97 -38.43 5.51
C GLY A 20 -8.76 -37.49 5.47
N SER A 21 -8.94 -36.21 5.80
CA SER A 21 -7.85 -35.22 5.92
C SER A 21 -7.25 -35.13 7.32
N GLY A 22 -7.66 -36.02 8.24
CA GLY A 22 -7.10 -36.12 9.59
C GLY A 22 -7.85 -35.31 10.66
N TRP A 23 -9.06 -34.84 10.36
CA TRP A 23 -9.97 -34.32 11.39
C TRP A 23 -10.60 -35.51 12.14
N ASP A 24 -11.08 -35.28 13.33
CA ASP A 24 -11.88 -36.27 14.07
C ASP A 24 -13.36 -35.86 14.15
N GLU A 25 -14.19 -36.75 14.70
CA GLU A 25 -15.64 -36.51 14.82
C GLU A 25 -15.93 -35.29 15.72
N GLU A 26 -15.10 -35.04 16.75
CA GLU A 26 -15.26 -33.87 17.61
C GLU A 26 -14.88 -32.57 16.88
N ASP A 27 -13.90 -32.62 15.97
CA ASP A 27 -13.48 -31.47 15.18
C ASP A 27 -14.57 -30.99 14.23
N ILE A 28 -15.33 -31.92 13.66
CA ILE A 28 -16.42 -31.62 12.72
C ILE A 28 -17.55 -30.83 13.40
N GLU A 29 -17.77 -31.07 14.68
CA GLU A 29 -18.84 -30.41 15.45
C GLU A 29 -18.43 -28.99 15.93
N LYS A 30 -17.15 -28.63 15.87
CA LYS A 30 -16.63 -27.32 16.28
C LYS A 30 -16.90 -26.25 15.21
N PRO A 31 -16.93 -24.97 15.58
CA PRO A 31 -16.83 -23.88 14.60
C PRO A 31 -15.56 -24.02 13.76
N GLN A 32 -15.71 -24.01 12.44
CA GLN A 32 -14.63 -24.21 11.47
C GLN A 32 -14.12 -22.86 10.97
N ILE A 33 -12.82 -22.60 11.16
CA ILE A 33 -12.19 -21.31 10.84
C ILE A 33 -11.16 -21.50 9.74
N LEU A 34 -11.32 -20.79 8.63
CA LEU A 34 -10.28 -20.68 7.60
C LEU A 34 -9.11 -19.86 8.17
N VAL A 35 -7.91 -20.43 8.15
CA VAL A 35 -6.67 -19.72 8.46
C VAL A 35 -5.84 -19.69 7.19
N GLU A 36 -5.63 -18.52 6.64
CA GLU A 36 -4.93 -18.40 5.36
C GLU A 36 -3.84 -17.33 5.42
N ASP A 37 -2.70 -17.63 4.84
CA ASP A 37 -1.57 -16.73 4.72
C ASP A 37 -0.96 -16.77 3.32
N VAL A 38 -0.02 -15.87 3.06
CA VAL A 38 0.72 -15.80 1.81
C VAL A 38 2.14 -16.36 1.94
N PHE A 39 2.32 -17.40 2.73
CA PHE A 39 3.61 -18.03 2.93
C PHE A 39 4.28 -18.41 1.60
N GLY A 40 5.57 -18.11 1.51
CA GLY A 40 6.47 -18.48 0.43
C GLY A 40 7.89 -18.09 0.83
N ASP A 41 8.90 -18.77 0.31
CA ASP A 41 10.31 -18.63 0.71
C ASP A 41 11.14 -17.71 -0.20
N SER A 42 10.48 -17.04 -1.15
CA SER A 42 11.18 -16.22 -2.15
C SER A 42 11.54 -14.81 -1.68
N HIS A 43 10.90 -14.29 -0.62
CA HIS A 43 11.15 -12.94 -0.11
C HIS A 43 10.83 -12.80 1.39
N PRO A 44 11.45 -11.81 2.07
CA PRO A 44 11.34 -11.68 3.53
C PRO A 44 9.93 -11.30 4.04
N GLY A 45 9.07 -10.77 3.17
CA GLY A 45 7.72 -10.36 3.54
C GLY A 45 6.78 -11.54 3.83
N SER A 46 7.04 -12.74 3.30
CA SER A 46 6.12 -13.89 3.43
C SER A 46 6.72 -15.10 4.15
N VAL A 47 8.03 -15.25 4.18
CA VAL A 47 8.73 -16.48 4.63
C VAL A 47 8.45 -16.90 6.08
N HIS A 48 7.92 -16.04 6.94
CA HIS A 48 7.61 -16.31 8.35
C HIS A 48 6.11 -16.47 8.63
N LEU A 49 5.24 -16.29 7.65
CA LEU A 49 3.79 -16.19 7.87
C LEU A 49 3.14 -17.52 8.25
N ASN A 50 3.71 -18.65 7.84
CA ASN A 50 3.26 -19.97 8.31
C ASN A 50 3.36 -20.09 9.84
N GLN A 51 4.41 -19.53 10.48
CA GLN A 51 4.55 -19.50 11.94
C GLN A 51 3.50 -18.59 12.60
N VAL A 52 3.13 -17.49 11.92
CA VAL A 52 2.03 -16.62 12.38
C VAL A 52 0.71 -17.37 12.34
N SER A 53 0.42 -18.07 11.25
CA SER A 53 -0.80 -18.89 11.09
C SER A 53 -0.89 -20.02 12.11
N GLU A 54 0.22 -20.64 12.49
CA GLU A 54 0.25 -21.64 13.58
C GLU A 54 -0.19 -21.02 14.92
N GLN A 55 0.25 -19.80 15.24
CA GLN A 55 -0.17 -19.13 16.47
C GLN A 55 -1.64 -18.73 16.43
N VAL A 56 -2.17 -18.34 15.25
CA VAL A 56 -3.61 -18.15 15.06
C VAL A 56 -4.37 -19.44 15.38
N ALA A 57 -3.91 -20.58 14.85
CA ALA A 57 -4.53 -21.88 15.09
C ALA A 57 -4.57 -22.24 16.58
N TYR A 58 -3.48 -22.01 17.32
CA TYR A 58 -3.49 -22.20 18.77
C TYR A 58 -4.58 -21.36 19.46
N GLY A 59 -4.75 -20.09 19.07
CA GLY A 59 -5.80 -19.24 19.62
C GLY A 59 -7.20 -19.74 19.32
N ILE A 60 -7.42 -20.33 18.14
CA ILE A 60 -8.70 -20.95 17.75
C ILE A 60 -8.97 -22.19 18.58
N TYR A 61 -7.99 -23.09 18.71
CA TYR A 61 -8.12 -24.30 19.54
C TYR A 61 -8.42 -23.97 21.01
N GLU A 62 -7.75 -22.96 21.59
CA GLU A 62 -7.98 -22.51 22.97
C GLU A 62 -9.43 -22.06 23.20
N LYS A 63 -10.16 -21.67 22.16
CA LYS A 63 -11.56 -21.23 22.23
C LYS A 63 -12.55 -22.25 21.66
N GLY A 64 -12.09 -23.48 21.43
CA GLY A 64 -12.93 -24.61 21.01
C GLY A 64 -13.34 -24.59 19.54
N GLY A 65 -12.59 -23.89 18.68
CA GLY A 65 -12.75 -23.95 17.23
C GLY A 65 -11.82 -24.95 16.56
N LYS A 66 -12.05 -25.21 15.29
CA LYS A 66 -11.19 -26.02 14.42
C LYS A 66 -10.63 -25.16 13.28
N PRO A 67 -9.31 -24.91 13.24
CA PRO A 67 -8.68 -24.23 12.11
C PRO A 67 -8.49 -25.19 10.94
N GLY A 68 -8.68 -24.66 9.71
CA GLY A 68 -8.25 -25.29 8.45
C GLY A 68 -7.32 -24.35 7.72
N HIS A 69 -6.12 -24.83 7.36
CA HIS A 69 -5.06 -24.00 6.78
C HIS A 69 -5.07 -24.02 5.25
N PHE A 70 -4.88 -22.83 4.68
CA PHE A 70 -4.60 -22.60 3.27
C PHE A 70 -3.45 -21.60 3.11
N HIS A 71 -2.82 -21.62 1.94
CA HIS A 71 -1.79 -20.68 1.56
C HIS A 71 -2.08 -20.14 0.15
N VAL A 72 -2.01 -18.82 0.00
CA VAL A 72 -2.01 -18.15 -1.30
C VAL A 72 -0.71 -17.37 -1.40
N THR A 73 0.19 -17.78 -2.26
CA THR A 73 1.49 -17.12 -2.39
C THR A 73 1.35 -15.69 -2.92
N ASP A 74 2.20 -14.79 -2.45
CA ASP A 74 2.34 -13.44 -2.99
C ASP A 74 3.67 -13.24 -3.74
N ILE A 75 3.85 -12.05 -4.30
CA ILE A 75 5.06 -11.64 -5.01
C ILE A 75 5.51 -10.27 -4.52
N CYS A 76 6.83 -10.06 -4.46
CA CYS A 76 7.43 -8.87 -3.87
C CYS A 76 7.75 -7.81 -4.92
N ASP A 77 7.24 -6.60 -4.74
CA ASP A 77 7.56 -5.42 -5.56
C ASP A 77 9.08 -5.20 -5.66
N GLY A 78 9.80 -5.30 -4.55
CA GLY A 78 11.26 -5.12 -4.53
C GLY A 78 12.04 -6.13 -5.37
N CYS A 79 11.56 -7.38 -5.46
CA CYS A 79 12.16 -8.40 -6.31
C CYS A 79 11.84 -8.19 -7.79
N ALA A 80 10.75 -7.49 -8.10
CA ALA A 80 10.28 -7.25 -9.46
C ALA A 80 10.80 -5.94 -10.08
N GLN A 81 11.54 -5.12 -9.32
CA GLN A 81 12.07 -3.85 -9.83
C GLN A 81 13.07 -4.05 -10.98
N GLY A 82 12.90 -3.27 -12.05
CA GLY A 82 13.81 -3.20 -13.19
C GLY A 82 13.61 -4.29 -14.25
N HIS A 83 12.46 -4.97 -14.26
CA HIS A 83 12.09 -5.92 -15.32
C HIS A 83 10.55 -6.12 -15.39
N ASP A 84 10.07 -6.79 -16.43
CA ASP A 84 8.64 -7.02 -16.74
C ASP A 84 7.85 -7.72 -15.62
N GLY A 85 8.50 -8.30 -14.62
CA GLY A 85 7.84 -8.86 -13.43
C GLY A 85 7.00 -7.82 -12.68
N MET A 86 7.40 -6.54 -12.75
CA MET A 86 6.68 -5.44 -12.11
C MET A 86 5.26 -5.25 -12.67
N ASN A 87 5.02 -5.61 -13.92
CA ASN A 87 3.70 -5.55 -14.57
C ASN A 87 2.68 -6.54 -13.94
N LEU A 88 3.16 -7.60 -13.28
CA LEU A 88 2.31 -8.60 -12.62
C LEU A 88 1.91 -8.19 -11.20
N ILE A 89 2.61 -7.22 -10.62
CA ILE A 89 2.54 -6.93 -9.18
C ILE A 89 1.15 -6.45 -8.76
N LEU A 90 0.54 -5.47 -9.45
CA LEU A 90 -0.81 -5.03 -9.07
C LEU A 90 -1.88 -6.07 -9.43
N ALA A 91 -1.69 -6.79 -10.54
CA ALA A 91 -2.58 -7.89 -10.92
C ALA A 91 -2.63 -9.01 -9.86
N SER A 92 -1.55 -9.24 -9.10
CA SER A 92 -1.53 -10.25 -8.03
C SER A 92 -2.53 -9.96 -6.91
N ARG A 93 -2.85 -8.67 -6.65
CA ARG A 93 -3.88 -8.29 -5.68
C ARG A 93 -5.23 -8.93 -6.02
N GLU A 94 -5.61 -8.89 -7.28
CA GLU A 94 -6.89 -9.46 -7.74
C GLU A 94 -6.86 -10.99 -7.65
N VAL A 95 -5.77 -11.60 -8.12
CA VAL A 95 -5.62 -13.07 -8.11
C VAL A 95 -5.64 -13.63 -6.69
N ILE A 96 -4.96 -12.98 -5.73
CA ILE A 96 -4.96 -13.39 -4.32
C ILE A 96 -6.39 -13.26 -3.76
N CYS A 97 -7.08 -12.14 -4.03
CA CYS A 97 -8.46 -11.94 -3.59
C CYS A 97 -9.39 -13.05 -4.14
N ASP A 98 -9.28 -13.39 -5.42
CA ASP A 98 -10.07 -14.44 -6.07
C ASP A 98 -9.78 -15.82 -5.43
N MET A 99 -8.52 -16.12 -5.13
CA MET A 99 -8.14 -17.39 -4.49
C MET A 99 -8.71 -17.49 -3.06
N VAL A 100 -8.59 -16.43 -2.26
CA VAL A 100 -9.19 -16.40 -0.91
C VAL A 100 -10.71 -16.58 -0.98
N GLU A 101 -11.39 -15.92 -1.94
CA GLU A 101 -12.82 -16.11 -2.17
C GLU A 101 -13.16 -17.57 -2.48
N MET A 102 -12.39 -18.22 -3.35
CA MET A 102 -12.59 -19.64 -3.69
C MET A 102 -12.38 -20.54 -2.47
N HIS A 103 -11.33 -20.31 -1.66
CA HIS A 103 -11.06 -21.09 -0.46
C HIS A 103 -12.14 -20.85 0.63
N ALA A 104 -12.63 -19.63 0.75
CA ALA A 104 -13.69 -19.29 1.70
C ALA A 104 -15.08 -19.74 1.25
N GLY A 105 -15.27 -19.96 -0.06
CA GLY A 105 -16.57 -20.28 -0.66
C GLY A 105 -16.84 -21.77 -0.86
N TYR A 106 -15.80 -22.61 -1.03
CA TYR A 106 -16.02 -24.04 -1.34
C TYR A 106 -16.37 -24.88 -0.09
N VAL A 107 -16.04 -24.40 1.09
CA VAL A 107 -16.37 -24.98 2.40
C VAL A 107 -17.17 -23.95 3.19
N PRO A 108 -18.19 -24.38 3.98
CA PRO A 108 -19.01 -23.43 4.76
C PRO A 108 -18.30 -22.99 6.05
N TRP A 109 -17.16 -22.29 5.93
CA TRP A 109 -16.44 -21.74 7.08
C TRP A 109 -17.30 -20.81 7.91
N ASP A 110 -17.16 -20.85 9.23
CA ASP A 110 -17.86 -19.97 10.17
C ASP A 110 -17.17 -18.60 10.32
N GLY A 111 -15.90 -18.55 10.01
CA GLY A 111 -15.08 -17.32 10.02
C GLY A 111 -13.72 -17.55 9.36
N MET A 112 -12.95 -16.48 9.21
CA MET A 112 -11.61 -16.55 8.63
C MET A 112 -10.62 -15.64 9.35
N VAL A 113 -9.35 -16.04 9.35
CA VAL A 113 -8.20 -15.22 9.77
C VAL A 113 -7.20 -15.20 8.63
N LEU A 114 -6.89 -14.02 8.12
CA LEU A 114 -5.97 -13.83 7.00
C LEU A 114 -4.71 -13.11 7.46
N SER A 115 -3.53 -13.57 7.02
CA SER A 115 -2.24 -12.97 7.38
C SER A 115 -1.38 -12.67 6.17
N SER A 116 -0.89 -11.45 6.08
CA SER A 116 0.05 -11.01 5.05
C SER A 116 0.83 -9.78 5.48
N SER A 117 1.96 -9.50 4.83
CA SER A 117 2.79 -8.35 5.17
C SER A 117 3.31 -7.55 3.98
N CYS A 118 3.03 -7.97 2.73
CA CYS A 118 3.57 -7.33 1.54
C CYS A 118 2.54 -6.44 0.82
N ASP A 119 3.02 -5.63 -0.12
CA ASP A 119 2.34 -4.49 -0.75
C ASP A 119 0.96 -4.81 -1.34
N LYS A 120 0.80 -5.99 -1.94
CA LYS A 120 -0.43 -6.35 -2.67
C LYS A 120 -1.25 -7.41 -1.96
N SER A 121 -0.61 -8.27 -1.17
CA SER A 121 -1.31 -9.30 -0.41
C SER A 121 -2.15 -8.71 0.73
N ILE A 122 -1.69 -7.63 1.39
CA ILE A 122 -2.50 -6.98 2.42
C ILE A 122 -3.82 -6.45 1.84
N PRO A 123 -3.80 -5.54 0.84
CA PRO A 123 -5.05 -5.05 0.27
C PRO A 123 -5.88 -6.15 -0.40
N ALA A 124 -5.26 -7.22 -0.93
CA ALA A 124 -5.98 -8.39 -1.44
C ALA A 124 -6.78 -9.09 -0.35
N HIS A 125 -6.17 -9.33 0.82
CA HIS A 125 -6.85 -9.93 1.96
C HIS A 125 -7.96 -9.04 2.51
N LEU A 126 -7.74 -7.73 2.65
CA LEU A 126 -8.79 -6.79 3.09
C LEU A 126 -9.95 -6.74 2.08
N LYS A 127 -9.64 -6.78 0.79
CA LYS A 127 -10.60 -6.87 -0.30
C LYS A 127 -11.41 -8.17 -0.22
N ALA A 128 -10.74 -9.31 -0.01
CA ALA A 128 -11.40 -10.61 0.15
C ALA A 128 -12.28 -10.67 1.40
N MET A 129 -11.84 -10.09 2.53
CA MET A 129 -12.67 -9.97 3.74
C MET A 129 -13.97 -9.21 3.45
N ALA A 130 -13.88 -8.09 2.73
CA ALA A 130 -15.05 -7.30 2.33
C ALA A 130 -15.99 -8.10 1.41
N ARG A 131 -15.44 -8.79 0.40
CA ARG A 131 -16.17 -9.56 -0.62
C ARG A 131 -16.89 -10.77 -0.02
N VAL A 132 -16.17 -11.58 0.74
CA VAL A 132 -16.69 -12.83 1.33
C VAL A 132 -17.66 -12.55 2.48
N ASN A 133 -17.39 -11.52 3.26
CA ASN A 133 -18.23 -10.97 4.31
C ASN A 133 -18.74 -12.00 5.35
N ILE A 134 -17.88 -12.93 5.77
CA ILE A 134 -18.05 -13.75 6.98
C ILE A 134 -17.21 -13.13 8.11
N PRO A 135 -17.44 -13.48 9.40
CA PRO A 135 -16.60 -13.02 10.49
C PRO A 135 -15.12 -13.17 10.15
N ALA A 136 -14.34 -12.10 10.28
CA ALA A 136 -12.97 -12.10 9.80
C ALA A 136 -12.05 -11.23 10.66
N VAL A 137 -10.77 -11.64 10.80
CA VAL A 137 -9.71 -10.88 11.45
C VAL A 137 -8.49 -10.87 10.53
N PHE A 138 -7.88 -9.70 10.35
CA PHE A 138 -6.61 -9.57 9.66
C PHE A 138 -5.44 -9.57 10.65
N VAL A 139 -4.37 -10.30 10.35
CA VAL A 139 -3.13 -10.32 11.14
C VAL A 139 -2.00 -9.73 10.30
N PRO A 140 -1.56 -8.49 10.58
CA PRO A 140 -0.39 -7.92 9.93
C PRO A 140 0.85 -8.78 10.21
N GLY A 141 1.63 -9.10 9.16
CA GLY A 141 2.85 -9.90 9.32
C GLY A 141 4.06 -9.12 9.84
N GLY A 142 3.86 -7.86 10.21
CA GLY A 142 4.88 -7.03 10.86
C GLY A 142 5.90 -6.40 9.92
N SER A 143 6.86 -5.68 10.49
CA SER A 143 7.91 -4.96 9.77
C SER A 143 9.30 -5.57 10.00
N MET A 144 10.15 -5.42 9.00
CA MET A 144 11.57 -5.79 9.04
C MET A 144 12.35 -4.87 9.99
N ARG A 145 13.38 -5.39 10.64
CA ARG A 145 14.36 -4.57 11.36
C ARG A 145 15.32 -3.85 10.40
N PRO A 146 15.82 -2.66 10.75
CA PRO A 146 16.89 -2.02 9.99
C PRO A 146 18.21 -2.76 10.15
N GLY A 147 19.10 -2.56 9.20
CA GLY A 147 20.48 -2.98 9.29
C GLY A 147 21.33 -2.05 10.17
N PRO A 148 22.65 -2.31 10.30
CA PRO A 148 23.58 -1.46 11.05
C PRO A 148 23.48 0.01 10.58
N ASN A 149 23.58 0.94 11.53
CA ASN A 149 23.45 2.38 11.27
C ASN A 149 22.13 2.78 10.57
N GLN A 150 21.03 2.08 10.89
CA GLN A 150 19.71 2.29 10.30
C GLN A 150 19.70 2.07 8.77
N THR A 151 20.58 1.23 8.24
CA THR A 151 20.61 0.87 6.81
C THR A 151 19.31 0.17 6.42
N THR A 152 18.78 0.55 5.25
CA THR A 152 17.56 0.00 4.66
C THR A 152 17.76 -0.38 3.21
N SER A 153 16.77 -1.02 2.59
CA SER A 153 16.76 -1.31 1.15
C SER A 153 16.82 -0.05 0.26
N LEU A 154 16.50 1.14 0.77
CA LEU A 154 16.55 2.40 0.00
C LEU A 154 17.94 2.78 -0.52
N VAL A 155 19.01 2.25 0.06
CA VAL A 155 20.38 2.41 -0.45
C VAL A 155 20.56 1.75 -1.83
N ALA A 156 19.65 0.87 -2.24
CA ALA A 156 19.71 0.19 -3.55
C ALA A 156 19.75 1.16 -4.72
N GLY A 157 19.05 2.30 -4.64
CA GLY A 157 19.02 3.31 -5.69
C GLY A 157 20.42 3.86 -6.02
N ASP A 158 21.14 4.33 -4.99
CA ASP A 158 22.53 4.83 -5.14
C ASP A 158 23.48 3.75 -5.68
N ILE A 159 23.43 2.56 -5.09
CA ILE A 159 24.28 1.44 -5.53
C ILE A 159 24.02 1.11 -7.00
N SER A 160 22.75 1.01 -7.39
CA SER A 160 22.36 0.66 -8.76
C SER A 160 22.78 1.74 -9.77
N LEU A 161 22.59 3.02 -9.44
CA LEU A 161 22.98 4.13 -10.31
C LEU A 161 24.52 4.15 -10.50
N ARG A 162 25.28 4.07 -9.41
CA ARG A 162 26.75 4.03 -9.44
C ARG A 162 27.29 2.84 -10.25
N GLN A 163 26.68 1.64 -10.09
CA GLN A 163 27.06 0.47 -10.89
C GLN A 163 26.80 0.68 -12.40
N LYS A 164 25.63 1.24 -12.78
CA LYS A 164 25.27 1.46 -14.18
C LYS A 164 26.11 2.54 -14.84
N ARG A 165 26.44 3.61 -14.12
CA ARG A 165 27.36 4.66 -14.59
C ARG A 165 28.83 4.27 -14.54
N LYS A 166 29.15 3.09 -14.00
CA LYS A 166 30.53 2.64 -13.74
C LYS A 166 31.30 3.59 -12.83
N ASP A 167 30.62 4.28 -11.95
CA ASP A 167 31.21 5.12 -10.92
C ASP A 167 31.93 4.25 -9.88
N ALA A 168 32.81 4.89 -9.08
CA ALA A 168 33.59 4.18 -8.08
C ALA A 168 32.67 3.54 -7.02
N ILE A 169 32.49 2.23 -7.11
CA ILE A 169 31.82 1.40 -6.10
C ILE A 169 32.64 0.13 -5.89
N THR A 170 32.94 -0.19 -4.64
CA THR A 170 33.77 -1.34 -4.32
C THR A 170 32.96 -2.63 -4.18
N PRO A 171 33.52 -3.80 -4.48
CA PRO A 171 32.87 -5.08 -4.18
C PRO A 171 32.54 -5.26 -2.68
N ALA A 172 33.24 -4.57 -1.79
CA ALA A 172 32.99 -4.60 -0.36
C ALA A 172 31.71 -3.84 -0.01
N GLU A 173 31.48 -2.65 -0.58
CA GLU A 173 30.22 -1.89 -0.42
C GLU A 173 29.01 -2.71 -0.89
N ILE A 174 29.10 -3.34 -2.07
CA ILE A 174 28.04 -4.19 -2.61
C ILE A 174 27.76 -5.38 -1.69
N ARG A 175 28.80 -6.07 -1.20
CA ARG A 175 28.64 -7.19 -0.26
C ARG A 175 28.03 -6.76 1.07
N ASN A 176 28.45 -5.60 1.59
CA ASN A 176 27.89 -5.06 2.82
C ASN A 176 26.40 -4.78 2.65
N TYR A 177 26.01 -4.08 1.59
CA TYR A 177 24.59 -3.82 1.29
C TYR A 177 23.76 -5.11 1.19
N LYS A 178 24.23 -6.11 0.45
CA LYS A 178 23.54 -7.40 0.30
C LYS A 178 23.21 -8.09 1.64
N ARG A 179 24.01 -7.84 2.68
CA ARG A 179 23.83 -8.43 4.01
C ARG A 179 23.04 -7.55 4.96
N THR A 180 22.97 -6.26 4.70
CA THR A 180 22.45 -5.28 5.68
C THR A 180 21.22 -4.52 5.19
N GLY A 181 20.93 -4.53 3.88
CA GLY A 181 19.79 -3.81 3.32
C GLY A 181 18.44 -4.39 3.71
N CYS A 182 18.36 -5.73 3.88
CA CYS A 182 17.17 -6.46 4.30
C CYS A 182 17.56 -7.56 5.31
N PRO A 183 17.84 -7.21 6.58
CA PRO A 183 18.50 -8.12 7.52
C PRO A 183 17.57 -9.10 8.23
N SER A 184 16.27 -8.99 8.08
CA SER A 184 15.27 -9.84 8.76
C SER A 184 14.01 -10.05 7.93
N VAL A 185 13.12 -10.89 8.45
CA VAL A 185 11.76 -11.07 7.92
C VAL A 185 10.88 -9.86 8.21
N GLY A 186 9.74 -9.75 7.51
CA GLY A 186 8.76 -8.68 7.63
C GLY A 186 8.71 -7.75 6.40
N ALA A 187 7.77 -6.80 6.42
CA ALA A 187 7.65 -5.74 5.42
C ALA A 187 8.82 -4.75 5.47
N CYS A 188 8.94 -3.89 4.46
CA CYS A 188 9.98 -2.85 4.40
C CYS A 188 9.98 -1.94 5.64
N THR A 189 11.16 -1.44 6.02
CA THR A 189 11.43 -0.68 7.26
C THR A 189 10.96 0.78 7.24
N PHE A 190 10.33 1.23 6.16
CA PHE A 190 9.87 2.62 5.96
C PHE A 190 8.36 2.64 5.67
N MET A 191 7.72 3.82 5.67
CA MET A 191 6.30 3.99 5.37
C MET A 191 6.03 3.84 3.85
N GLY A 192 6.37 2.65 3.34
CA GLY A 192 6.02 2.18 2.01
C GLY A 192 4.58 1.69 1.93
N THR A 193 4.20 1.04 0.81
CA THR A 193 2.83 0.55 0.62
C THR A 193 2.48 -0.57 1.60
N ALA A 194 3.38 -1.53 1.82
CA ALA A 194 3.18 -2.61 2.77
C ALA A 194 2.91 -2.07 4.19
N SER A 195 3.78 -1.18 4.68
CA SER A 195 3.63 -0.56 5.99
C SER A 195 2.36 0.29 6.09
N THR A 196 2.07 1.09 5.05
CA THR A 196 0.82 1.85 4.96
C THR A 196 -0.40 0.93 5.06
N MET A 197 -0.44 -0.16 4.32
CA MET A 197 -1.62 -1.03 4.30
C MET A 197 -1.79 -1.85 5.59
N GLN A 198 -0.71 -2.19 6.31
CA GLN A 198 -0.80 -2.70 7.68
C GLN A 198 -1.46 -1.66 8.60
N CYS A 199 -1.02 -0.40 8.52
CA CYS A 199 -1.62 0.71 9.28
C CYS A 199 -3.10 0.93 8.90
N MET A 200 -3.44 0.82 7.62
CA MET A 200 -4.83 0.95 7.15
C MET A 200 -5.71 -0.20 7.63
N ALA A 201 -5.20 -1.43 7.67
CA ALA A 201 -5.94 -2.56 8.22
C ALA A 201 -6.33 -2.34 9.69
N GLU A 202 -5.43 -1.76 10.48
CA GLU A 202 -5.71 -1.39 11.88
C GLU A 202 -6.65 -0.17 11.96
N ALA A 203 -6.40 0.87 11.17
CA ALA A 203 -7.23 2.09 11.17
C ALA A 203 -8.67 1.84 10.68
N LEU A 204 -8.88 0.88 9.77
CA LEU A 204 -10.19 0.40 9.34
C LEU A 204 -10.88 -0.48 10.39
N GLY A 205 -10.19 -0.88 11.45
CA GLY A 205 -10.71 -1.76 12.49
C GLY A 205 -10.67 -3.25 12.15
N LEU A 206 -9.99 -3.70 11.08
CA LEU A 206 -9.89 -5.10 10.66
C LEU A 206 -8.73 -5.87 11.28
N ALA A 207 -7.76 -5.19 11.91
CA ALA A 207 -6.66 -5.78 12.67
C ALA A 207 -6.75 -5.40 14.15
N LEU A 208 -6.10 -6.16 15.01
CA LEU A 208 -6.08 -5.87 16.45
C LEU A 208 -5.33 -4.56 16.74
N PRO A 209 -5.83 -3.72 17.66
CA PRO A 209 -5.16 -2.48 18.04
C PRO A 209 -3.72 -2.70 18.51
N GLY A 210 -2.77 -1.95 17.94
CA GLY A 210 -1.35 -2.07 18.19
C GLY A 210 -0.62 -3.16 17.39
N SER A 211 -1.31 -3.89 16.50
CA SER A 211 -0.69 -4.98 15.74
C SER A 211 0.01 -4.53 14.46
N ALA A 212 -0.34 -3.37 13.90
CA ALA A 212 0.30 -2.87 12.70
C ALA A 212 1.76 -2.50 12.95
N LEU A 213 2.66 -3.00 12.10
CA LEU A 213 4.10 -2.72 12.11
C LEU A 213 4.87 -3.28 13.33
N VAL A 214 4.31 -4.21 14.09
CA VAL A 214 5.11 -4.97 15.08
C VAL A 214 6.38 -5.45 14.38
N PRO A 215 7.59 -5.26 14.96
CA PRO A 215 8.78 -5.83 14.36
C PRO A 215 8.64 -7.37 14.24
N ALA A 216 8.73 -7.88 13.03
CA ALA A 216 8.38 -9.28 12.72
C ALA A 216 9.24 -10.32 13.44
N THR A 217 10.35 -9.88 14.05
CA THR A 217 11.25 -10.72 14.87
C THR A 217 10.93 -10.69 16.35
N MET A 218 9.94 -9.91 16.79
CA MET A 218 9.54 -9.86 18.20
C MET A 218 8.45 -10.90 18.51
N SER A 219 8.46 -11.41 19.72
CA SER A 219 7.45 -12.36 20.23
C SER A 219 6.04 -11.77 20.25
N GLU A 220 5.93 -10.45 20.31
CA GLU A 220 4.67 -9.71 20.26
C GLU A 220 3.85 -10.04 19.01
N LEU A 221 4.50 -10.28 17.86
CA LEU A 221 3.79 -10.70 16.66
C LEU A 221 3.04 -12.02 16.86
N GLN A 222 3.68 -12.97 17.54
CA GLN A 222 3.07 -14.27 17.86
C GLN A 222 1.92 -14.11 18.88
N PHE A 223 2.05 -13.18 19.84
CA PHE A 223 0.98 -12.89 20.81
C PHE A 223 -0.24 -12.27 20.12
N PHE A 224 -0.03 -11.33 19.20
CA PHE A 224 -1.12 -10.77 18.39
C PHE A 224 -1.78 -11.84 17.51
N ALA A 225 -1.02 -12.70 16.87
CA ALA A 225 -1.53 -13.79 16.06
C ALA A 225 -2.42 -14.76 16.89
N ARG A 226 -1.95 -15.19 18.06
CA ARG A 226 -2.73 -16.04 18.97
C ARG A 226 -3.99 -15.32 19.48
N ARG A 227 -3.87 -14.04 19.81
CA ARG A 227 -5.02 -13.21 20.20
C ARG A 227 -6.04 -13.10 19.08
N ALA A 228 -5.61 -12.94 17.81
CA ALA A 228 -6.50 -12.91 16.65
C ALA A 228 -7.27 -14.22 16.51
N GLY A 229 -6.63 -15.37 16.74
CA GLY A 229 -7.28 -16.68 16.79
C GLY A 229 -8.36 -16.80 17.88
N ARG A 230 -8.15 -16.18 19.03
CA ARG A 230 -9.20 -16.10 20.08
C ARG A 230 -10.31 -15.15 19.70
N THR A 231 -9.96 -14.03 19.06
CA THR A 231 -10.87 -12.97 18.67
C THR A 231 -11.86 -13.43 17.59
N ILE A 232 -11.40 -14.18 16.58
CA ILE A 232 -12.29 -14.69 15.54
C ILE A 232 -13.42 -15.55 16.11
N MET A 233 -13.15 -16.35 17.15
CA MET A 233 -14.17 -17.17 17.79
C MET A 233 -15.26 -16.32 18.48
N GLU A 234 -14.89 -15.15 18.99
CA GLU A 234 -15.86 -14.18 19.53
C GLU A 234 -16.70 -13.53 18.44
N LEU A 235 -16.06 -13.13 17.32
CA LEU A 235 -16.77 -12.56 16.16
C LEU A 235 -17.77 -13.55 15.57
N VAL A 236 -17.39 -14.83 15.45
CA VAL A 236 -18.30 -15.90 14.98
C VAL A 236 -19.50 -16.02 15.90
N ARG A 237 -19.29 -16.05 17.22
CA ARG A 237 -20.38 -16.16 18.21
C ARG A 237 -21.34 -14.96 18.14
N ARG A 238 -20.81 -13.75 17.94
CA ARG A 238 -21.57 -12.50 17.85
C ARG A 238 -22.06 -12.19 16.43
N ASN A 239 -21.63 -12.95 15.42
CA ASN A 239 -21.88 -12.72 14.01
C ASN A 239 -21.48 -11.30 13.54
N ILE A 240 -20.31 -10.81 14.02
CA ILE A 240 -19.74 -9.53 13.56
C ILE A 240 -18.94 -9.80 12.31
N ARG A 241 -19.27 -9.11 11.22
CA ARG A 241 -18.70 -9.31 9.88
C ARG A 241 -18.01 -8.04 9.37
N PRO A 242 -17.18 -8.12 8.33
CA PRO A 242 -16.55 -6.95 7.74
C PRO A 242 -17.49 -5.79 7.39
N ILE A 243 -18.70 -6.07 6.92
CA ILE A 243 -19.70 -5.03 6.62
C ILE A 243 -20.13 -4.23 7.86
N ASP A 244 -20.07 -4.82 9.05
CA ASP A 244 -20.43 -4.16 10.31
C ASP A 244 -19.28 -3.23 10.79
N ILE A 245 -18.06 -3.40 10.26
CA ILE A 245 -16.83 -2.68 10.62
C ILE A 245 -16.48 -1.64 9.54
N LEU A 246 -16.50 -2.06 8.29
CA LEU A 246 -16.11 -1.23 7.13
C LEU A 246 -17.22 -0.25 6.73
N THR A 247 -17.46 0.73 7.58
CA THR A 247 -18.44 1.80 7.34
C THR A 247 -17.79 2.99 6.62
N PRO A 248 -18.56 3.92 6.02
CA PRO A 248 -18.01 5.16 5.49
C PRO A 248 -17.16 5.93 6.51
N GLN A 249 -17.53 5.92 7.79
CA GLN A 249 -16.79 6.54 8.89
C GLN A 249 -15.44 5.84 9.13
N ALA A 250 -15.40 4.50 9.08
CA ALA A 250 -14.15 3.75 9.20
C ALA A 250 -13.17 4.09 8.05
N PHE A 251 -13.66 4.22 6.81
CA PHE A 251 -12.84 4.68 5.69
C PHE A 251 -12.37 6.13 5.88
N ARG A 252 -13.23 7.02 6.38
CA ARG A 252 -12.83 8.39 6.69
C ARG A 252 -11.75 8.43 7.77
N ASN A 253 -11.89 7.65 8.84
CA ASN A 253 -10.86 7.50 9.87
C ASN A 253 -9.53 6.99 9.28
N ALA A 254 -9.58 5.98 8.42
CA ALA A 254 -8.39 5.45 7.77
C ALA A 254 -7.69 6.50 6.90
N ILE A 255 -8.41 7.34 6.15
CA ILE A 255 -7.83 8.43 5.35
C ILE A 255 -7.21 9.51 6.25
N ILE A 256 -7.83 9.82 7.40
CA ILE A 256 -7.27 10.76 8.39
C ILE A 256 -5.93 10.21 8.92
N VAL A 257 -5.89 8.95 9.35
CA VAL A 257 -4.66 8.31 9.80
C VAL A 257 -3.62 8.26 8.69
N HIS A 258 -4.01 7.87 7.47
CA HIS A 258 -3.15 7.86 6.28
C HIS A 258 -2.48 9.21 6.03
N SER A 259 -3.26 10.29 6.11
CA SER A 259 -2.78 11.67 5.96
C SER A 259 -1.74 12.02 7.02
N ALA A 260 -2.01 11.67 8.28
CA ALA A 260 -1.17 12.01 9.42
C ALA A 260 0.18 11.28 9.45
N ILE A 261 0.22 10.03 8.96
CA ILE A 261 1.45 9.21 8.97
C ILE A 261 2.30 9.32 7.70
N GLY A 262 1.88 10.11 6.72
CA GLY A 262 2.56 10.17 5.42
C GLY A 262 2.45 8.86 4.63
N GLY A 263 1.24 8.32 4.52
CA GLY A 263 0.97 7.06 3.82
C GLY A 263 1.36 7.07 2.34
N SER A 264 1.48 5.89 1.75
CA SER A 264 1.79 5.68 0.33
C SER A 264 0.66 6.17 -0.58
N THR A 265 1.00 6.71 -1.76
CA THR A 265 0.04 7.02 -2.83
C THR A 265 -0.81 5.82 -3.25
N ASN A 266 -0.29 4.60 -3.07
CA ASN A 266 -1.04 3.37 -3.34
C ASN A 266 -2.28 3.20 -2.44
N GLY A 267 -2.38 3.92 -1.33
CA GLY A 267 -3.61 4.01 -0.52
C GLY A 267 -4.83 4.45 -1.35
N LEU A 268 -4.61 5.35 -2.34
CA LEU A 268 -5.66 5.82 -3.25
C LEU A 268 -6.08 4.79 -4.31
N ILE A 269 -5.34 3.71 -4.46
CA ILE A 269 -5.73 2.56 -5.29
C ILE A 269 -6.40 1.50 -4.41
N HIS A 270 -5.85 1.25 -3.22
CA HIS A 270 -6.26 0.10 -2.41
C HIS A 270 -7.53 0.35 -1.60
N LEU A 271 -7.67 1.52 -0.98
CA LEU A 271 -8.89 1.84 -0.21
C LEU A 271 -10.16 1.88 -1.08
N PRO A 272 -10.16 2.52 -2.28
CA PRO A 272 -11.31 2.43 -3.18
C PRO A 272 -11.62 1.01 -3.65
N ALA A 273 -10.60 0.18 -3.91
CA ALA A 273 -10.79 -1.21 -4.33
C ALA A 273 -11.44 -2.06 -3.22
N ILE A 274 -11.12 -1.80 -1.94
CA ILE A 274 -11.74 -2.47 -0.78
C ILE A 274 -13.18 -1.99 -0.61
N ALA A 275 -13.43 -0.68 -0.68
CA ALA A 275 -14.77 -0.09 -0.54
C ALA A 275 -15.74 -0.61 -1.62
N LYS A 276 -15.24 -0.77 -2.85
CA LYS A 276 -16.01 -1.29 -4.00
C LYS A 276 -16.60 -2.67 -3.75
N GLU A 277 -15.92 -3.56 -3.01
CA GLU A 277 -16.41 -4.89 -2.67
C GLU A 277 -17.69 -4.85 -1.79
N LEU A 278 -17.90 -3.75 -1.09
CA LEU A 278 -19.10 -3.50 -0.28
C LEU A 278 -20.14 -2.63 -1.01
N GLY A 279 -19.93 -2.37 -2.30
CA GLY A 279 -20.79 -1.48 -3.08
C GLY A 279 -20.66 0.00 -2.72
N MET A 280 -19.59 0.40 -2.03
CA MET A 280 -19.28 1.78 -1.70
C MET A 280 -18.35 2.40 -2.73
N GLU A 281 -18.62 3.62 -3.17
CA GLU A 281 -17.72 4.43 -3.99
C GLU A 281 -16.93 5.37 -3.07
N LEU A 282 -15.60 5.26 -3.11
CA LEU A 282 -14.68 6.14 -2.39
C LEU A 282 -14.06 7.12 -3.38
N ASP A 283 -14.61 8.34 -3.44
CA ASP A 283 -14.12 9.39 -4.32
C ASP A 283 -12.70 9.82 -3.89
N PRO A 284 -11.70 9.81 -4.79
CA PRO A 284 -10.37 10.37 -4.51
C PRO A 284 -10.39 11.81 -4.00
N GLU A 285 -11.41 12.60 -4.33
CA GLU A 285 -11.57 13.98 -3.84
C GLU A 285 -11.70 14.06 -2.31
N LEU A 286 -12.15 12.98 -1.66
CA LEU A 286 -12.19 12.88 -0.20
C LEU A 286 -10.78 13.06 0.41
N PHE A 287 -9.72 12.64 -0.28
CA PHE A 287 -8.35 12.90 0.16
C PHE A 287 -8.00 14.40 0.10
N ASN A 288 -8.46 15.13 -0.91
CA ASN A 288 -8.29 16.59 -0.99
C ASN A 288 -9.08 17.34 0.08
N GLU A 289 -10.24 16.81 0.48
CA GLU A 289 -11.05 17.39 1.57
C GLU A 289 -10.37 17.21 2.93
N ILE A 290 -9.80 16.02 3.19
CA ILE A 290 -9.25 15.63 4.49
C ILE A 290 -7.83 16.16 4.68
N ASN A 291 -6.92 15.91 3.72
CA ASN A 291 -5.49 16.17 3.87
C ASN A 291 -5.14 17.58 4.34
N PRO A 292 -5.74 18.67 3.82
CA PRO A 292 -5.39 20.03 4.26
C PRO A 292 -5.76 20.36 5.71
N ARG A 293 -6.54 19.49 6.38
CA ARG A 293 -7.04 19.71 7.74
C ARG A 293 -6.34 18.84 8.78
N ILE A 294 -5.56 17.84 8.33
CA ILE A 294 -4.92 16.86 9.22
C ILE A 294 -3.44 17.16 9.34
N PRO A 295 -2.91 17.37 10.55
CA PRO A 295 -1.48 17.55 10.78
C PRO A 295 -0.69 16.31 10.34
N HIS A 296 0.41 16.50 9.61
CA HIS A 296 1.35 15.45 9.27
C HIS A 296 2.32 15.24 10.43
N ILE A 297 2.07 14.22 11.24
CA ILE A 297 2.79 13.96 12.49
C ILE A 297 3.79 12.81 12.42
N GLY A 298 3.74 11.98 11.38
CA GLY A 298 4.64 10.85 11.21
C GLY A 298 6.01 11.25 10.69
N ASN A 299 7.01 11.39 11.58
CA ASN A 299 8.41 11.65 11.17
C ASN A 299 9.10 10.34 10.73
N ILE A 300 8.51 9.69 9.71
CA ILE A 300 8.90 8.37 9.22
C ILE A 300 9.36 8.47 7.77
N ASN A 301 10.44 7.77 7.44
CA ASN A 301 10.97 7.70 6.07
C ASN A 301 9.89 7.12 5.10
N PRO A 302 9.70 7.68 3.88
CA PRO A 302 10.51 8.68 3.19
C PRO A 302 10.17 10.15 3.50
N SER A 303 9.06 10.45 4.16
CA SER A 303 8.66 11.84 4.48
C SER A 303 9.40 12.40 5.70
N GLY A 304 10.00 11.54 6.51
CA GLY A 304 10.74 11.87 7.73
C GLY A 304 12.02 11.06 7.87
N LYS A 305 12.53 10.98 9.10
CA LYS A 305 13.88 10.44 9.39
C LYS A 305 13.86 9.03 9.96
N HIS A 306 12.82 8.65 10.71
CA HIS A 306 12.78 7.41 11.47
C HIS A 306 12.19 6.25 10.65
N LEU A 307 12.28 5.04 11.19
CA LEU A 307 11.85 3.81 10.55
C LEU A 307 10.62 3.22 11.27
N THR A 308 9.97 2.25 10.65
CA THR A 308 8.74 1.63 11.14
C THR A 308 8.88 0.99 12.52
N GLU A 309 10.04 0.42 12.84
CA GLU A 309 10.32 -0.14 14.17
C GLU A 309 10.23 0.94 15.27
N SER A 310 10.89 2.09 15.06
CA SER A 310 10.81 3.23 15.99
C SER A 310 9.40 3.79 16.08
N PHE A 311 8.65 3.79 14.97
CA PHE A 311 7.25 4.23 14.97
C PHE A 311 6.37 3.31 15.81
N TRP A 312 6.53 2.00 15.72
CA TRP A 312 5.80 1.06 16.55
C TRP A 312 6.15 1.25 18.04
N PHE A 313 7.43 1.42 18.37
CA PHE A 313 7.87 1.70 19.74
C PHE A 313 7.34 3.04 20.27
N ALA A 314 7.17 4.05 19.42
CA ALA A 314 6.52 5.31 19.79
C ALA A 314 4.99 5.17 20.04
N GLY A 315 4.44 3.98 19.96
CA GLY A 315 3.02 3.66 20.17
C GLY A 315 2.22 3.44 18.89
N GLY A 316 2.85 3.52 17.70
CA GLY A 316 2.26 3.15 16.41
C GLY A 316 0.91 3.83 16.10
N ILE A 317 0.05 3.10 15.43
CA ILE A 317 -1.29 3.59 15.03
C ILE A 317 -2.16 3.99 16.23
N PRO A 318 -2.20 3.25 17.35
CA PRO A 318 -2.97 3.68 18.52
C PRO A 318 -2.56 5.06 19.06
N ARG A 319 -1.25 5.38 19.07
CA ARG A 319 -0.77 6.70 19.48
C ARG A 319 -1.25 7.79 18.52
N VAL A 320 -1.16 7.54 17.22
CA VAL A 320 -1.67 8.45 16.18
C VAL A 320 -3.17 8.68 16.36
N GLN A 321 -3.95 7.61 16.50
CA GLN A 321 -5.41 7.70 16.69
C GLN A 321 -5.78 8.45 17.97
N ARG A 322 -5.05 8.24 19.07
CA ARG A 322 -5.25 8.97 20.32
C ARG A 322 -4.96 10.46 20.17
N MET A 323 -3.88 10.81 19.49
CA MET A 323 -3.53 12.23 19.22
C MET A 323 -4.56 12.90 18.31
N LEU A 324 -5.15 12.16 17.39
CA LEU A 324 -6.16 12.65 16.44
C LEU A 324 -7.60 12.41 16.89
N ALA A 325 -7.85 12.13 18.17
CA ALA A 325 -9.19 11.77 18.66
C ALA A 325 -10.28 12.78 18.27
N ASP A 326 -9.98 14.09 18.27
CA ASP A 326 -10.92 15.15 17.88
C ASP A 326 -11.27 15.16 16.37
N TYR A 327 -10.50 14.43 15.54
CA TYR A 327 -10.71 14.31 14.09
C TYR A 327 -11.39 13.00 13.71
N LEU A 328 -11.40 12.00 14.61
CA LEU A 328 -11.85 10.64 14.35
C LEU A 328 -13.25 10.40 14.92
N ASP A 329 -13.99 9.52 14.25
CA ASP A 329 -15.17 8.89 14.83
C ASP A 329 -14.71 7.71 15.72
N LEU A 330 -14.79 7.90 17.03
CA LEU A 330 -14.35 6.91 18.02
C LEU A 330 -15.38 5.80 18.27
N ASP A 331 -16.60 5.94 17.78
CA ASP A 331 -17.68 4.99 17.96
C ASP A 331 -17.67 3.88 16.89
N VAL A 332 -16.80 3.95 15.89
CA VAL A 332 -16.68 2.90 14.86
C VAL A 332 -16.32 1.56 15.47
N MET A 333 -17.03 0.50 15.03
CA MET A 333 -16.81 -0.88 15.45
C MET A 333 -15.47 -1.41 14.92
N THR A 334 -14.83 -2.31 15.68
CA THR A 334 -13.60 -3.00 15.27
C THR A 334 -13.73 -4.52 15.47
N VAL A 335 -12.71 -5.27 14.97
CA VAL A 335 -12.64 -6.73 15.14
C VAL A 335 -12.60 -7.19 16.62
N THR A 336 -12.31 -6.32 17.57
CA THR A 336 -12.39 -6.68 19.00
C THR A 336 -13.83 -6.81 19.47
N GLY A 337 -14.81 -6.41 18.64
CA GLY A 337 -16.22 -6.28 19.03
C GLY A 337 -16.48 -5.10 19.98
N LYS A 338 -15.52 -4.19 20.07
CA LYS A 338 -15.57 -2.91 20.80
C LYS A 338 -15.38 -1.75 19.82
N THR A 339 -15.72 -0.55 20.26
CA THR A 339 -15.44 0.66 19.48
C THR A 339 -13.96 1.01 19.47
N LEU A 340 -13.56 1.91 18.56
CA LEU A 340 -12.20 2.45 18.52
C LEU A 340 -11.84 3.11 19.85
N GLY A 341 -12.73 3.94 20.42
CA GLY A 341 -12.51 4.63 21.69
C GLY A 341 -12.26 3.65 22.85
N GLU A 342 -13.11 2.62 22.99
CA GLU A 342 -12.94 1.58 24.02
C GLU A 342 -11.60 0.84 23.89
N ASN A 343 -11.15 0.57 22.66
CA ASN A 343 -9.84 -0.06 22.43
C ASN A 343 -8.68 0.84 22.85
N LEU A 344 -8.73 2.13 22.55
CA LEU A 344 -7.68 3.08 22.94
C LEU A 344 -7.56 3.20 24.46
N GLU A 345 -8.69 3.24 25.18
CA GLU A 345 -8.70 3.20 26.64
C GLU A 345 -8.12 1.91 27.23
N GLU A 346 -8.39 0.76 26.58
CA GLU A 346 -7.86 -0.52 27.03
C GLU A 346 -6.34 -0.60 26.87
N LEU A 347 -5.80 -0.10 25.77
CA LEU A 347 -4.35 -0.05 25.54
C LEU A 347 -3.63 0.82 26.57
N GLU A 348 -4.23 1.93 26.99
CA GLU A 348 -3.69 2.78 28.04
C GLU A 348 -3.65 2.05 29.39
N LYS A 349 -4.75 1.37 29.76
CA LYS A 349 -4.83 0.59 31.01
C LYS A 349 -3.86 -0.60 31.07
N ASN A 350 -3.43 -1.11 29.91
CA ASN A 350 -2.54 -2.26 29.79
C ASN A 350 -1.06 -1.90 29.58
N SER A 351 -0.68 -0.64 29.81
CA SER A 351 0.70 -0.14 29.67
C SER A 351 1.33 -0.37 28.28
N PHE A 352 0.52 -0.44 27.23
CA PHE A 352 1.01 -0.65 25.87
C PHE A 352 1.99 0.45 25.44
N PHE A 353 1.67 1.69 25.78
CA PHE A 353 2.47 2.85 25.41
C PHE A 353 3.78 2.91 26.18
N GLU A 354 3.75 2.69 27.50
CA GLU A 354 4.94 2.71 28.37
C GLU A 354 5.94 1.62 28.01
N ILE A 355 5.47 0.42 27.65
CA ILE A 355 6.33 -0.66 27.17
C ILE A 355 7.03 -0.27 25.88
N GLY A 356 6.30 0.28 24.91
CA GLY A 356 6.86 0.78 23.65
C GLY A 356 7.92 1.86 23.86
N GLU A 357 7.62 2.85 24.69
CA GLU A 357 8.55 3.94 25.06
C GLU A 357 9.82 3.39 25.71
N GLY A 358 9.71 2.36 26.55
CA GLY A 358 10.88 1.66 27.13
C GLY A 358 11.82 1.09 26.06
N TYR A 359 11.28 0.52 24.98
CA TYR A 359 12.09 0.08 23.84
C TYR A 359 12.67 1.27 23.04
N LEU A 360 11.90 2.35 22.87
CA LEU A 360 12.35 3.52 22.14
C LEU A 360 13.57 4.19 22.79
N HIS A 361 13.59 4.22 24.12
CA HIS A 361 14.73 4.74 24.90
C HIS A 361 16.03 3.97 24.65
N ASN A 362 16.00 2.70 24.27
CA ASN A 362 17.20 1.95 23.88
C ASN A 362 17.90 2.53 22.63
N TYR A 363 17.17 3.30 21.82
CA TYR A 363 17.68 4.00 20.64
C TYR A 363 18.06 5.46 20.94
N GLY A 364 17.91 5.91 22.18
CA GLY A 364 18.11 7.32 22.57
C GLY A 364 17.04 8.26 22.00
N LEU A 365 15.86 7.75 21.68
CA LEU A 365 14.76 8.49 21.10
C LEU A 365 13.63 8.71 22.12
N GLN A 366 12.89 9.82 21.95
CA GLN A 366 11.63 10.10 22.61
C GLN A 366 10.47 9.94 21.61
N VAL A 367 9.24 9.86 22.09
CA VAL A 367 8.05 9.75 21.24
C VAL A 367 7.97 10.90 20.24
N GLU A 368 8.26 12.11 20.70
CA GLU A 368 8.18 13.36 19.92
C GLU A 368 9.19 13.43 18.77
N ASP A 369 10.28 12.64 18.84
CA ASP A 369 11.23 12.52 17.74
C ASP A 369 10.61 11.78 16.54
N VAL A 370 9.71 10.84 16.81
CA VAL A 370 9.14 9.91 15.82
C VAL A 370 7.70 10.26 15.44
N ILE A 371 6.90 10.68 16.42
CA ILE A 371 5.53 11.15 16.23
C ILE A 371 5.48 12.60 16.74
N THR A 372 5.52 13.54 15.81
CA THR A 372 5.60 14.98 16.11
C THR A 372 4.34 15.46 16.84
N PRO A 373 4.45 16.23 17.93
CA PRO A 373 3.29 16.77 18.62
C PRO A 373 2.45 17.69 17.72
N LEU A 374 1.12 17.63 17.84
CA LEU A 374 0.19 18.41 17.02
C LEU A 374 0.49 19.93 17.06
N GLN A 375 0.88 20.44 18.24
CA GLN A 375 1.13 21.87 18.47
C GLN A 375 2.37 22.40 17.75
N THR A 376 3.31 21.52 17.39
CA THR A 376 4.58 21.89 16.74
C THR A 376 4.61 21.52 15.26
N THR A 377 3.55 20.88 14.75
CA THR A 377 3.47 20.47 13.34
C THR A 377 3.03 21.63 12.46
N GLU A 378 3.87 22.02 11.51
CA GLU A 378 3.57 23.05 10.50
C GLU A 378 3.00 22.46 9.21
N GLU A 379 3.32 21.22 8.91
CA GLU A 379 2.90 20.53 7.69
C GLU A 379 1.51 19.91 7.86
N MET A 380 0.63 20.18 6.88
CA MET A 380 -0.72 19.61 6.85
C MET A 380 -0.85 18.61 5.72
N GLY A 381 -1.31 17.40 6.06
CA GLY A 381 -1.51 16.30 5.10
C GLY A 381 -0.23 15.75 4.50
N SER A 382 -0.39 14.84 3.56
CA SER A 382 0.72 14.15 2.91
C SER A 382 0.54 13.96 1.41
N ILE A 383 -0.72 13.91 0.95
CA ILE A 383 -1.10 13.56 -0.43
C ILE A 383 -2.03 14.63 -1.00
N ALA A 384 -1.88 14.88 -2.31
CA ALA A 384 -2.78 15.71 -3.09
C ALA A 384 -3.25 14.98 -4.35
N VAL A 385 -4.52 15.16 -4.69
CA VAL A 385 -5.08 14.81 -5.99
C VAL A 385 -5.11 16.06 -6.85
N LEU A 386 -4.40 16.03 -7.99
CA LEU A 386 -4.31 17.14 -8.94
C LEU A 386 -5.25 16.90 -10.10
N LYS A 387 -5.92 17.94 -10.59
CA LYS A 387 -6.80 17.89 -11.77
C LYS A 387 -6.45 18.99 -12.76
N GLY A 388 -6.73 18.73 -14.03
CA GLY A 388 -6.51 19.68 -15.12
C GLY A 388 -6.61 19.04 -16.49
N ASN A 389 -6.21 19.77 -17.53
CA ASN A 389 -6.32 19.27 -18.90
C ASN A 389 -5.39 18.08 -19.21
N LEU A 390 -4.34 17.85 -18.39
CA LEU A 390 -3.49 16.66 -18.50
C LEU A 390 -4.10 15.45 -17.78
N ALA A 391 -4.79 15.66 -16.68
CA ALA A 391 -5.37 14.61 -15.83
C ALA A 391 -6.81 15.00 -15.39
N PRO A 392 -7.80 14.93 -16.30
CA PRO A 392 -9.17 15.36 -15.98
C PRO A 392 -9.87 14.50 -14.92
N GLU A 393 -9.53 13.21 -14.78
CA GLU A 393 -10.04 12.37 -13.69
C GLU A 393 -9.20 12.50 -12.42
N GLY A 394 -7.92 12.87 -12.55
CA GLY A 394 -7.01 13.08 -11.43
C GLY A 394 -5.61 12.53 -11.67
N ALA A 395 -4.69 12.99 -10.84
CA ALA A 395 -3.33 12.48 -10.66
C ALA A 395 -2.94 12.65 -9.19
N VAL A 396 -2.00 11.85 -8.68
CA VAL A 396 -1.68 11.82 -7.26
C VAL A 396 -0.22 12.17 -7.01
N VAL A 397 0.03 12.99 -6.00
CA VAL A 397 1.38 13.33 -5.53
C VAL A 397 1.49 13.19 -4.02
N LYS A 398 2.61 12.61 -3.54
CA LYS A 398 2.97 12.58 -2.12
C LYS A 398 3.85 13.80 -1.82
N TYR A 399 3.24 14.94 -1.52
CA TYR A 399 3.98 16.18 -1.31
C TYR A 399 4.73 16.23 0.03
N SER A 400 4.39 15.39 1.01
CA SER A 400 5.17 15.24 2.24
C SER A 400 6.58 14.68 2.02
N ALA A 401 6.82 14.01 0.88
CA ALA A 401 8.13 13.51 0.47
C ALA A 401 8.75 14.34 -0.68
N CYS A 402 8.16 15.49 -1.01
CA CYS A 402 8.59 16.40 -2.06
C CYS A 402 9.16 17.68 -1.44
N GLU A 403 10.28 18.16 -1.96
CA GLU A 403 10.85 19.46 -1.54
C GLU A 403 9.86 20.60 -1.80
N LYS A 404 9.76 21.56 -0.88
CA LYS A 404 8.82 22.69 -0.98
C LYS A 404 8.98 23.46 -2.29
N SER A 405 10.22 23.62 -2.78
CA SER A 405 10.56 24.27 -4.06
C SER A 405 9.95 23.57 -5.28
N MET A 406 9.68 22.26 -5.19
CA MET A 406 9.14 21.44 -6.27
C MET A 406 7.64 21.17 -6.14
N ARG A 407 6.95 21.79 -5.19
CA ARG A 407 5.48 21.69 -5.07
C ARG A 407 4.73 22.47 -6.16
N SER A 408 5.41 23.37 -6.86
CA SER A 408 4.92 24.01 -8.08
C SER A 408 6.06 24.04 -9.09
N HIS A 409 5.83 23.53 -10.29
CA HIS A 409 6.87 23.49 -11.32
C HIS A 409 6.26 23.65 -12.73
N LYS A 410 6.99 24.32 -13.60
CA LYS A 410 6.71 24.44 -15.02
C LYS A 410 7.96 24.10 -15.81
N GLY A 411 7.87 23.14 -16.73
CA GLY A 411 9.04 22.67 -17.47
C GLY A 411 8.68 22.06 -18.83
N ARG A 412 9.69 21.81 -19.63
CA ARG A 412 9.57 21.10 -20.91
C ARG A 412 9.43 19.62 -20.68
N ALA A 413 8.48 18.99 -21.34
CA ALA A 413 8.28 17.55 -21.31
C ALA A 413 9.38 16.80 -22.07
N VAL A 414 9.90 15.71 -21.50
CA VAL A 414 10.67 14.66 -22.17
C VAL A 414 9.88 13.37 -22.04
N VAL A 415 9.37 12.85 -23.15
CA VAL A 415 8.34 11.80 -23.17
C VAL A 415 8.93 10.44 -23.51
N PHE A 416 8.57 9.44 -22.71
CA PHE A 416 8.94 8.03 -22.89
C PHE A 416 7.68 7.16 -22.83
N ASP A 417 7.70 6.05 -23.59
CA ASP A 417 6.60 5.09 -23.65
C ASP A 417 6.80 3.86 -22.73
N CYS A 418 7.85 3.85 -21.91
CA CYS A 418 8.14 2.88 -20.85
C CYS A 418 9.14 3.42 -19.84
N GLU A 419 9.21 2.81 -18.65
CA GLU A 419 10.16 3.22 -17.60
C GLU A 419 11.61 2.96 -18.00
N GLU A 420 11.90 1.87 -18.69
CA GLU A 420 13.25 1.44 -19.05
C GLU A 420 13.98 2.50 -19.89
N ASP A 421 13.27 3.08 -20.88
CA ASP A 421 13.84 4.13 -21.74
C ASP A 421 14.08 5.43 -20.94
N ALA A 422 13.13 5.81 -20.08
CA ALA A 422 13.27 6.99 -19.22
C ALA A 422 14.45 6.82 -18.23
N HIS A 423 14.54 5.66 -17.60
CA HIS A 423 15.64 5.33 -16.70
C HIS A 423 17.00 5.35 -17.43
N ALA A 424 17.07 4.79 -18.64
CA ALA A 424 18.30 4.81 -19.44
C ALA A 424 18.73 6.25 -19.77
N ALA A 425 17.79 7.14 -20.12
CA ALA A 425 18.05 8.54 -20.37
C ALA A 425 18.63 9.26 -19.13
N VAL A 426 18.10 8.98 -17.93
CA VAL A 426 18.65 9.52 -16.67
C VAL A 426 20.06 9.00 -16.41
N VAL A 427 20.30 7.69 -16.56
CA VAL A 427 21.64 7.07 -16.37
C VAL A 427 22.66 7.65 -17.34
N ASN A 428 22.29 7.88 -18.59
CA ASN A 428 23.16 8.40 -19.65
C ASN A 428 23.37 9.92 -19.59
N ASN A 429 22.80 10.63 -18.59
CA ASN A 429 22.85 12.08 -18.45
C ASN A 429 22.18 12.87 -19.61
N GLU A 430 21.13 12.32 -20.20
CA GLU A 430 20.38 12.94 -21.30
C GLU A 430 19.31 13.90 -20.80
N ILE A 431 19.02 13.89 -19.49
CA ILE A 431 18.01 14.74 -18.85
C ILE A 431 18.67 15.99 -18.25
N ASN A 432 18.01 17.15 -18.43
CA ASN A 432 18.48 18.44 -17.94
C ASN A 432 17.66 18.93 -16.73
N PRO A 433 18.27 19.70 -15.81
CA PRO A 433 17.53 20.39 -14.75
C PRO A 433 16.40 21.27 -15.32
N GLY A 434 15.23 21.25 -14.69
CA GLY A 434 14.05 21.99 -15.12
C GLY A 434 13.13 21.24 -16.09
N GLU A 435 13.54 20.08 -16.60
CA GLU A 435 12.69 19.24 -17.43
C GLU A 435 11.66 18.43 -16.61
N ILE A 436 10.58 18.02 -17.26
CA ILE A 436 9.56 17.14 -16.71
C ILE A 436 9.56 15.85 -17.52
N LEU A 437 9.96 14.74 -16.88
CA LEU A 437 9.86 13.42 -17.49
C LEU A 437 8.39 13.00 -17.52
N VAL A 438 7.95 12.48 -18.67
CA VAL A 438 6.63 11.89 -18.84
C VAL A 438 6.81 10.44 -19.26
N ILE A 439 6.38 9.52 -18.40
CA ILE A 439 6.35 8.08 -18.70
C ILE A 439 4.89 7.68 -18.86
N ARG A 440 4.54 7.10 -19.99
CA ARG A 440 3.15 6.79 -20.35
C ARG A 440 3.00 5.36 -20.83
N TYR A 441 1.74 4.90 -20.98
CA TYR A 441 1.37 3.51 -21.24
C TYR A 441 1.76 2.55 -20.11
N GLU A 442 1.91 3.09 -18.91
CA GLU A 442 2.20 2.35 -17.69
C GLU A 442 1.00 2.32 -16.72
N GLY A 443 -0.19 2.68 -17.20
CA GLY A 443 -1.44 2.58 -16.44
C GLY A 443 -1.96 1.15 -16.29
N PRO A 444 -3.09 0.96 -15.56
CA PRO A 444 -3.69 -0.35 -15.31
C PRO A 444 -3.93 -1.17 -16.59
N ARG A 445 -4.47 -0.54 -17.64
CA ARG A 445 -4.74 -1.17 -18.94
C ARG A 445 -3.54 -1.13 -19.88
N GLY A 446 -2.59 -0.24 -19.64
CA GLY A 446 -1.39 -0.09 -20.44
C GLY A 446 -0.40 -1.23 -20.22
N SER A 447 -0.07 -1.52 -18.95
CA SER A 447 0.96 -2.50 -18.60
C SER A 447 0.78 -3.18 -17.24
N GLY A 448 -0.37 -2.99 -16.58
CA GLY A 448 -0.59 -3.53 -15.23
C GLY A 448 -0.15 -2.57 -14.12
N MET A 449 0.08 -1.30 -14.44
CA MET A 449 0.40 -0.20 -13.51
C MET A 449 1.66 -0.47 -12.67
N PRO A 450 2.84 -0.70 -13.29
CA PRO A 450 4.10 -0.88 -12.59
C PRO A 450 4.53 0.35 -11.79
N GLU A 451 5.45 0.16 -10.84
CA GLU A 451 6.09 1.26 -10.09
C GLU A 451 7.27 1.85 -10.86
N MET A 452 7.33 3.17 -10.93
CA MET A 452 8.41 3.93 -11.57
C MET A 452 9.57 4.19 -10.59
N LEU A 453 9.91 3.22 -9.74
CA LEU A 453 10.91 3.41 -8.67
C LEU A 453 12.33 3.53 -9.21
N MET A 454 12.67 2.79 -10.26
CA MET A 454 14.02 2.82 -10.84
C MET A 454 14.38 4.22 -11.33
N THR A 455 13.44 4.88 -12.00
CA THR A 455 13.64 6.23 -12.54
C THR A 455 13.63 7.28 -11.44
N THR A 456 12.72 7.21 -10.47
CA THR A 456 12.67 8.17 -9.35
C THR A 456 13.92 8.10 -8.49
N GLU A 457 14.40 6.90 -8.17
CA GLU A 457 15.64 6.75 -7.41
C GLU A 457 16.87 7.24 -8.20
N ALA A 458 16.93 7.00 -9.52
CA ALA A 458 18.01 7.53 -10.34
C ALA A 458 18.02 9.07 -10.36
N ILE A 459 16.84 9.72 -10.41
CA ILE A 459 16.72 11.18 -10.32
C ILE A 459 17.19 11.69 -8.95
N VAL A 460 16.73 11.09 -7.86
CA VAL A 460 17.05 11.53 -6.50
C VAL A 460 18.52 11.32 -6.14
N CYS A 461 19.16 10.25 -6.67
CA CYS A 461 20.57 9.98 -6.46
C CYS A 461 21.51 10.80 -7.38
N ASP A 462 20.99 11.47 -8.40
CA ASP A 462 21.76 12.40 -9.24
C ASP A 462 21.66 13.84 -8.71
N HIS A 463 22.77 14.35 -8.17
CA HIS A 463 22.81 15.72 -7.61
C HIS A 463 22.43 16.84 -8.57
N ARG A 464 22.51 16.62 -9.90
CA ARG A 464 22.10 17.60 -10.91
C ARG A 464 20.60 17.67 -11.08
N LEU A 465 19.92 16.53 -10.84
CA LEU A 465 18.49 16.34 -11.12
C LEU A 465 17.62 16.41 -9.85
N ASN A 466 18.18 16.01 -8.71
CA ASN A 466 17.47 16.04 -7.44
C ASN A 466 17.01 17.48 -7.09
N GLY A 467 15.71 17.64 -6.84
CA GLY A 467 15.10 18.96 -6.58
C GLY A 467 14.98 19.87 -7.81
N HIS A 468 15.24 19.37 -9.03
CA HIS A 468 15.19 20.14 -10.28
C HIS A 468 14.39 19.47 -11.39
N VAL A 469 14.04 18.20 -11.25
CA VAL A 469 13.32 17.42 -12.25
C VAL A 469 12.08 16.80 -11.62
N SER A 470 10.98 16.82 -12.34
CA SER A 470 9.73 16.15 -11.95
C SER A 470 9.46 14.95 -12.85
N LEU A 471 8.73 13.96 -12.33
CA LEU A 471 8.27 12.82 -13.11
C LEU A 471 6.75 12.73 -13.05
N ILE A 472 6.11 12.61 -14.23
CA ILE A 472 4.66 12.46 -14.40
C ILE A 472 4.40 11.14 -15.13
N THR A 473 3.47 10.32 -14.61
CA THR A 473 3.16 9.01 -15.22
C THR A 473 1.71 8.58 -14.99
N ASP A 474 1.18 7.79 -15.92
CA ASP A 474 -0.07 7.05 -15.72
C ASP A 474 0.14 5.71 -14.96
N GLY A 475 1.40 5.34 -14.70
CA GLY A 475 1.77 4.29 -13.75
C GLY A 475 1.64 4.74 -12.30
N ARG A 476 2.28 4.02 -11.37
CA ARG A 476 2.28 4.32 -9.93
C ARG A 476 3.70 4.47 -9.40
N PHE A 477 3.78 4.87 -8.14
CA PHE A 477 5.05 4.98 -7.45
C PHE A 477 5.12 4.02 -6.26
N SER A 478 6.33 3.59 -5.93
CA SER A 478 6.61 2.96 -4.66
C SER A 478 6.31 3.92 -3.50
N GLY A 479 5.85 3.39 -2.38
CA GLY A 479 5.73 4.17 -1.15
C GLY A 479 7.07 4.74 -0.65
N ALA A 480 8.20 4.23 -1.17
CA ALA A 480 9.56 4.72 -0.91
C ALA A 480 9.93 5.98 -1.70
N THR A 481 9.15 6.35 -2.71
CA THR A 481 9.47 7.43 -3.66
C THR A 481 9.61 8.78 -2.95
N ARG A 482 10.66 9.50 -3.32
CA ARG A 482 10.99 10.87 -2.90
C ARG A 482 10.97 11.80 -4.11
N GLY A 483 10.88 13.10 -3.86
CA GLY A 483 10.89 14.13 -4.90
C GLY A 483 9.53 14.36 -5.56
N ALA A 484 9.54 15.13 -6.65
CA ALA A 484 8.35 15.57 -7.38
C ALA A 484 7.85 14.48 -8.35
N ALA A 485 7.17 13.48 -7.82
CA ALA A 485 6.63 12.33 -8.54
C ALA A 485 5.10 12.36 -8.54
N ILE A 486 4.50 12.56 -9.72
CA ILE A 486 3.05 12.66 -9.93
C ILE A 486 2.60 11.45 -10.75
N GLY A 487 1.88 10.54 -10.11
CA GLY A 487 1.42 9.27 -10.70
C GLY A 487 -0.08 9.18 -10.84
N HIS A 488 -0.54 8.00 -11.27
CA HIS A 488 -1.96 7.68 -11.43
C HIS A 488 -2.69 8.62 -12.39
N VAL A 489 -1.97 9.25 -13.35
CA VAL A 489 -2.58 10.18 -14.30
C VAL A 489 -3.72 9.50 -15.03
N SER A 490 -4.92 10.04 -14.86
CA SER A 490 -6.16 9.45 -15.37
C SER A 490 -6.99 10.48 -16.15
N PRO A 491 -7.56 10.04 -17.29
CA PRO A 491 -7.45 8.72 -17.93
C PRO A 491 -6.02 8.41 -18.42
N GLU A 492 -5.62 7.14 -18.33
CA GLU A 492 -4.30 6.67 -18.77
C GLU A 492 -4.12 6.73 -20.31
N ALA A 493 -2.87 6.66 -20.77
CA ALA A 493 -2.55 6.73 -22.21
C ALA A 493 -3.18 5.60 -23.02
N ALA A 494 -3.21 4.38 -22.50
CA ALA A 494 -3.73 3.20 -23.22
C ALA A 494 -5.22 3.29 -23.57
N VAL A 495 -5.99 4.11 -22.85
CA VAL A 495 -7.41 4.37 -23.13
C VAL A 495 -7.64 5.73 -23.82
N GLY A 496 -6.58 6.42 -24.24
CA GLY A 496 -6.67 7.70 -24.94
C GLY A 496 -6.78 8.92 -24.03
N GLY A 497 -6.31 8.82 -22.80
CA GLY A 497 -6.16 9.98 -21.91
C GLY A 497 -5.21 11.03 -22.48
N PRO A 498 -5.29 12.29 -22.03
CA PRO A 498 -4.49 13.41 -22.58
C PRO A 498 -2.98 13.12 -22.57
N ILE A 499 -2.47 12.41 -21.58
CA ILE A 499 -1.05 12.04 -21.46
C ILE A 499 -0.54 11.28 -22.70
N ALA A 500 -1.40 10.53 -23.41
CA ALA A 500 -1.04 9.82 -24.64
C ALA A 500 -0.55 10.76 -25.75
N TYR A 501 -1.02 11.99 -25.77
CA TYR A 501 -0.81 12.95 -26.85
C TYR A 501 0.23 14.03 -26.56
N VAL A 502 0.81 14.03 -25.35
CA VAL A 502 1.96 14.88 -24.99
C VAL A 502 3.16 14.50 -25.85
N LYS A 503 3.90 15.49 -26.35
CA LYS A 503 5.13 15.30 -27.12
C LYS A 503 6.31 15.93 -26.40
N THR A 504 7.50 15.37 -26.60
CA THR A 504 8.74 16.00 -26.13
C THR A 504 8.83 17.43 -26.66
N GLY A 505 9.09 18.37 -25.75
CA GLY A 505 9.11 19.80 -26.01
C GLY A 505 7.84 20.55 -25.64
N ASP A 506 6.70 19.88 -25.39
CA ASP A 506 5.51 20.54 -24.82
C ASP A 506 5.82 21.09 -23.42
N ILE A 507 5.11 22.13 -22.98
CA ILE A 507 5.30 22.73 -21.67
C ILE A 507 4.20 22.24 -20.76
N LEU A 508 4.59 21.60 -19.64
CA LEU A 508 3.70 21.14 -18.59
C LEU A 508 3.86 22.03 -17.36
N ALA A 509 2.79 22.18 -16.59
CA ALA A 509 2.82 22.87 -15.31
C ALA A 509 1.92 22.15 -14.30
N TYR A 510 2.37 22.06 -13.06
CA TYR A 510 1.56 21.63 -11.93
C TYR A 510 1.77 22.54 -10.73
N ASP A 511 0.76 22.60 -9.87
CA ASP A 511 0.78 23.32 -8.61
C ASP A 511 0.03 22.50 -7.57
N VAL A 512 0.76 21.97 -6.59
CA VAL A 512 0.21 21.10 -5.55
C VAL A 512 -0.75 21.84 -4.63
N GLU A 513 -0.46 23.10 -4.31
CA GLU A 513 -1.31 23.90 -3.44
C GLU A 513 -2.64 24.25 -4.12
N LYS A 514 -2.60 24.53 -5.42
CA LYS A 514 -3.79 24.80 -6.24
C LYS A 514 -4.49 23.53 -6.75
N ARG A 515 -3.92 22.35 -6.50
CA ARG A 515 -4.45 21.07 -6.99
C ARG A 515 -4.58 21.00 -8.51
N THR A 516 -3.63 21.57 -9.26
CA THR A 516 -3.70 21.65 -10.72
C THR A 516 -2.55 20.95 -11.42
N ILE A 517 -2.84 20.38 -12.61
CA ILE A 517 -1.86 19.78 -13.52
C ILE A 517 -2.30 19.99 -14.98
N ASN A 518 -1.49 20.73 -15.76
CA ASN A 518 -1.90 21.17 -17.09
C ASN A 518 -0.79 21.11 -18.12
N ILE A 519 -1.19 20.94 -19.39
CA ILE A 519 -0.40 21.29 -20.56
C ILE A 519 -0.66 22.79 -20.79
N VAL A 520 0.40 23.59 -20.77
CA VAL A 520 0.33 25.06 -20.86
C VAL A 520 1.10 25.62 -22.07
N GLY A 521 1.73 24.75 -22.86
CA GLY A 521 2.42 25.14 -24.08
C GLY A 521 2.71 23.96 -24.99
N ILE A 522 3.00 24.27 -26.24
CA ILE A 522 3.23 23.30 -27.32
C ILE A 522 4.57 23.61 -28.00
N ALA A 523 5.37 22.58 -28.23
CA ALA A 523 6.66 22.66 -28.94
C ALA A 523 7.60 23.76 -28.39
N GLY A 524 7.57 23.98 -27.08
CA GLY A 524 8.46 24.93 -26.38
C GLY A 524 7.89 26.36 -26.27
N GLU A 525 6.71 26.62 -26.77
CA GLU A 525 6.05 27.92 -26.68
C GLU A 525 4.79 27.85 -25.80
N GLU A 526 4.64 28.80 -24.89
CA GLU A 526 3.41 28.90 -24.08
C GLU A 526 2.23 29.29 -24.97
N CYS A 527 1.08 28.66 -24.71
CA CYS A 527 -0.13 28.83 -25.51
C CYS A 527 -1.35 29.12 -24.62
N THR A 528 -2.41 29.71 -25.22
CA THR A 528 -3.70 29.80 -24.52
C THR A 528 -4.31 28.40 -24.33
N ALA A 529 -5.22 28.27 -23.37
CA ALA A 529 -5.89 26.98 -23.11
C ALA A 529 -6.63 26.46 -24.35
N GLU A 530 -7.28 27.38 -25.13
CA GLU A 530 -7.99 27.02 -26.35
C GLU A 530 -7.06 26.53 -27.46
N ALA A 531 -5.85 27.11 -27.57
CA ALA A 531 -4.85 26.68 -28.55
C ALA A 531 -4.30 25.28 -28.17
N VAL A 532 -4.03 25.05 -26.89
CA VAL A 532 -3.63 23.72 -26.38
C VAL A 532 -4.73 22.70 -26.69
N GLU A 533 -5.99 22.98 -26.36
CA GLU A 533 -7.11 22.06 -26.59
C GLU A 533 -7.27 21.72 -28.07
N THR A 534 -7.16 22.71 -28.95
CA THR A 534 -7.24 22.52 -30.41
C THR A 534 -6.15 21.58 -30.91
N ILE A 535 -4.90 21.80 -30.49
CA ILE A 535 -3.77 20.96 -30.92
C ILE A 535 -3.87 19.56 -30.32
N MET A 536 -4.30 19.43 -29.09
CA MET A 536 -4.49 18.11 -28.44
C MET A 536 -5.62 17.33 -29.13
N ALA A 537 -6.69 17.98 -29.53
CA ALA A 537 -7.76 17.36 -30.32
C ALA A 537 -7.26 16.91 -31.71
N GLN A 538 -6.45 17.72 -32.40
CA GLN A 538 -5.81 17.30 -33.64
C GLN A 538 -4.92 16.07 -33.44
N ARG A 539 -4.03 16.10 -32.45
CA ARG A 539 -3.15 14.95 -32.13
C ARG A 539 -3.94 13.67 -31.83
N ARG A 540 -5.08 13.80 -31.13
CA ARG A 540 -5.99 12.67 -30.84
C ARG A 540 -6.54 12.04 -32.12
N ASN A 541 -6.83 12.83 -33.12
CA ASN A 541 -7.35 12.35 -34.41
C ASN A 541 -6.26 11.72 -35.29
N GLU A 542 -5.01 12.16 -35.15
CA GLU A 542 -3.88 11.73 -36.00
C GLU A 542 -3.09 10.56 -35.43
N MET A 543 -3.01 10.47 -34.08
CA MET A 543 -2.16 9.46 -33.41
C MET A 543 -2.90 8.14 -33.18
N VAL A 544 -2.23 7.05 -33.52
CA VAL A 544 -2.66 5.70 -33.15
C VAL A 544 -2.09 5.35 -31.78
N LEU A 545 -2.96 4.94 -30.86
CA LEU A 545 -2.55 4.53 -29.53
C LEU A 545 -1.71 3.25 -29.58
N LYS A 546 -0.65 3.23 -28.80
CA LYS A 546 0.19 2.03 -28.63
C LYS A 546 -0.59 0.97 -27.88
N LYS A 547 -0.64 -0.25 -28.43
CA LYS A 547 -1.22 -1.42 -27.78
C LYS A 547 -0.14 -2.45 -27.52
N ARG A 548 0.01 -2.84 -26.28
CA ARG A 548 0.86 -3.96 -25.87
C ARG A 548 0.01 -5.24 -25.84
N ALA A 549 0.57 -6.34 -26.30
CA ALA A 549 -0.11 -7.65 -26.30
C ALA A 549 0.41 -8.50 -25.14
N TYR A 550 -0.48 -8.83 -24.23
CA TYR A 550 -0.16 -9.66 -23.06
C TYR A 550 -0.82 -11.04 -23.15
N LYS A 551 -0.38 -11.95 -22.28
CA LYS A 551 -0.93 -13.30 -22.12
C LYS A 551 -1.28 -13.57 -20.64
N GLY A 552 -2.09 -14.60 -20.40
CA GLY A 552 -2.36 -15.11 -19.06
C GLY A 552 -3.02 -14.09 -18.12
N VAL A 553 -2.47 -13.98 -16.91
CA VAL A 553 -2.98 -13.10 -15.84
C VAL A 553 -2.95 -11.63 -16.27
N LEU A 554 -1.84 -11.17 -16.83
CA LEU A 554 -1.69 -9.77 -17.20
C LEU A 554 -2.66 -9.36 -18.32
N LYS A 555 -2.94 -10.26 -19.28
CA LYS A 555 -3.97 -10.01 -20.31
C LYS A 555 -5.34 -9.79 -19.66
N ARG A 556 -5.77 -10.69 -18.77
CA ARG A 556 -7.06 -10.53 -18.08
C ARG A 556 -7.13 -9.23 -17.30
N TYR A 557 -6.08 -8.95 -16.55
CA TYR A 557 -6.03 -7.74 -15.74
C TYR A 557 -6.13 -6.47 -16.61
N THR A 558 -5.31 -6.33 -17.65
CA THR A 558 -5.30 -5.14 -18.51
C THR A 558 -6.60 -4.95 -19.32
N GLU A 559 -7.32 -6.03 -19.61
CA GLU A 559 -8.64 -5.97 -20.28
C GLU A 559 -9.77 -5.54 -19.31
N MET A 560 -9.69 -5.90 -18.02
CA MET A 560 -10.77 -5.73 -17.05
C MET A 560 -10.56 -4.55 -16.07
N ALA A 561 -9.32 -4.13 -15.85
CA ALA A 561 -8.98 -3.14 -14.83
C ALA A 561 -9.71 -1.81 -15.02
N ASP A 562 -10.21 -1.27 -13.92
CA ASP A 562 -10.74 0.08 -13.84
C ASP A 562 -9.63 1.14 -13.88
N SER A 563 -10.04 2.41 -14.02
CA SER A 563 -9.15 3.57 -13.85
C SER A 563 -8.43 3.54 -12.49
N ALA A 564 -7.22 4.07 -12.44
CA ALA A 564 -6.47 4.21 -11.19
C ALA A 564 -7.27 4.99 -10.13
N MET A 565 -8.04 5.99 -10.54
CA MET A 565 -8.90 6.77 -9.63
C MET A 565 -10.08 5.96 -9.05
N LYS A 566 -10.36 4.78 -9.59
CA LYS A 566 -11.40 3.84 -9.12
C LYS A 566 -10.82 2.56 -8.49
N GLY A 567 -9.53 2.60 -8.13
CA GLY A 567 -8.88 1.49 -7.45
C GLY A 567 -8.14 0.50 -8.35
N ALA A 568 -8.10 0.70 -9.68
CA ALA A 568 -7.37 -0.15 -10.62
C ALA A 568 -7.62 -1.66 -10.40
N GLY A 569 -8.87 -2.05 -10.12
CA GLY A 569 -9.31 -3.43 -9.91
C GLY A 569 -10.38 -3.84 -10.93
N TYR A 570 -10.93 -5.05 -10.79
CA TYR A 570 -12.09 -5.51 -11.54
C TYR A 570 -13.13 -6.17 -10.66
#